data_cf5e518509e4e5e32c6424cd6ba2b7dd
#
_entry.id   cf5e518509e4e5e32c6424cd6ba2b7dd
#
_cell.length_a   1.000
_cell.length_b   1.000
_cell.length_c   1.000
_cell.angle_alpha   90.00
_cell.angle_beta   90.00
_cell.angle_gamma   90.00
#
_symmetry.space_group_name_H-M   'P 1'
#
loop_
_entity.id
_entity.type
_entity.pdbx_description
1 polymer ?
#
loop_
_entity_poly.entity_id
_entity_poly.type
_entity_poly.pdbx_seq_one_letter_code
_entity_poly.pdbx_strand_id
1 'polypeptide(L)'
;MPGRNDHMTTTRLDENLHRPRLKEGIVPADTRVYVRVMAGPDKGKVFDLSRGGSYVVGRRKGDIPLSDDKVSNRHAELKILGPEAYFVVDLASTNGTFLNGRRIDRQQVQGGEEIRVGDSLLQLSVIEQSRPVSKA
;
A
#
# COMPACT_ATOMS: atom_id res chain seq x y z
N MET A 1 -3.92 35.73 -13.00
CA MET A 1 -4.27 35.49 -12.96
C MET A 1 -4.33 35.49 -12.88
N PRO A 2 -4.06 35.50 -13.10
CA PRO A 2 -4.08 35.09 -12.96
C PRO A 2 -3.90 34.68 -12.79
N GLY A 3 -3.59 34.37 -12.88
CA GLY A 3 -3.55 33.69 -12.70
C GLY A 3 -3.29 33.39 -12.42
N ARG A 4 -3.36 33.02 -12.28
CA ARG A 4 -3.29 32.56 -12.11
C ARG A 4 -3.33 32.14 -11.77
N ASN A 5 -3.01 31.99 -12.20
CA ASN A 5 -3.13 31.50 -12.03
C ASN A 5 -3.09 31.18 -11.73
N ASP A 6 -2.88 30.80 -11.57
CA ASP A 6 -2.99 30.39 -11.38
C ASP A 6 -2.96 30.07 -11.13
N HIS A 7 -2.88 29.93 -11.38
CA HIS A 7 -2.97 29.57 -11.31
C HIS A 7 -2.91 29.23 -11.04
N MET A 8 -2.72 28.72 -10.85
CA MET A 8 -2.79 28.42 -10.72
C MET A 8 -2.68 28.18 -10.56
N THR A 9 -2.33 28.04 -10.68
CA THR A 9 -2.39 27.72 -10.63
C THR A 9 -2.05 27.46 -10.54
N THR A 10 -1.71 27.27 -10.64
CA THR A 10 -1.59 26.89 -10.54
C THR A 10 -1.19 26.69 -10.43
N THR A 11 -0.87 26.49 -10.44
CA THR A 11 -0.72 26.14 -10.29
C THR A 11 -0.35 26.02 -10.10
N ARG A 12 -0.09 25.94 -9.97
CA ARG A 12 0.09 25.73 -9.77
C ARG A 12 0.53 25.52 -9.41
N LEU A 13 1.03 25.26 -9.48
CA LEU A 13 1.26 24.94 -9.18
C LEU A 13 1.67 24.96 -8.83
N ASP A 14 1.94 24.94 -8.78
CA ASP A 14 2.12 24.83 -8.32
C ASP A 14 2.44 24.81 -7.94
N GLU A 15 2.59 24.66 -7.86
CA GLU A 15 2.71 24.45 -7.41
C GLU A 15 2.96 24.11 -6.88
N ASN A 16 3.31 24.05 -6.94
CA ASN A 16 3.48 23.54 -6.40
C ASN A 16 3.75 23.02 -6.08
N LEU A 17 4.19 22.31 -5.83
CA LEU A 17 4.28 21.66 -5.74
C LEU A 17 4.90 21.20 -5.26
N HIS A 18 5.50 20.58 -4.91
CA HIS A 18 5.94 20.04 -4.45
C HIS A 18 5.81 19.54 -3.90
N ARG A 19 6.27 19.01 -3.72
CA ARG A 19 5.97 18.73 -3.07
C ARG A 19 5.88 17.69 -2.14
N PRO A 20 6.29 17.59 -1.02
CA PRO A 20 6.41 16.53 -0.17
C PRO A 20 5.15 16.01 0.33
N ARG A 21 4.22 16.67 0.34
CA ARG A 21 3.08 16.25 0.78
C ARG A 21 2.54 15.28 -0.13
N LEU A 22 3.29 14.67 -0.86
CA LEU A 22 2.81 13.79 -1.77
C LEU A 22 2.11 12.63 -1.24
N LYS A 23 2.38 12.22 -0.02
CA LYS A 23 1.72 11.11 0.49
C LYS A 23 0.27 11.28 0.59
N GLU A 24 -0.16 12.49 0.74
CA GLU A 24 -1.56 12.72 0.79
C GLU A 24 -2.06 12.86 -0.58
N GLY A 25 -3.12 12.25 -0.95
CA GLY A 25 -3.69 12.36 -2.26
C GLY A 25 -3.13 11.39 -3.27
N ILE A 26 -2.17 10.55 -2.88
CA ILE A 26 -1.71 9.53 -3.78
C ILE A 26 -2.84 8.59 -4.12
N VAL A 27 -3.63 8.21 -3.12
CA VAL A 27 -4.78 7.34 -3.32
C VAL A 27 -6.02 8.23 -3.38
N PRO A 28 -6.86 8.07 -4.39
CA PRO A 28 -8.06 8.91 -4.49
C PRO A 28 -8.93 8.79 -3.25
N ALA A 29 -9.62 9.87 -2.94
CA ALA A 29 -10.40 9.95 -1.70
C ALA A 29 -11.49 8.89 -1.62
N ASP A 30 -11.99 8.41 -2.75
CA ASP A 30 -13.03 7.41 -2.76
C ASP A 30 -12.48 5.99 -2.81
N THR A 31 -11.18 5.82 -2.65
CA THR A 31 -10.56 4.51 -2.69
C THR A 31 -10.04 4.16 -1.31
N ARG A 32 -10.26 2.92 -0.90
CA ARG A 32 -9.71 2.41 0.35
C ARG A 32 -8.80 1.24 0.05
N VAL A 33 -7.66 1.20 0.71
CA VAL A 33 -6.68 0.15 0.53
C VAL A 33 -6.41 -0.48 1.87
N TYR A 34 -6.58 -1.80 1.95
CA TYR A 34 -6.38 -2.54 3.18
C TYR A 34 -5.47 -3.74 2.93
N VAL A 35 -4.80 -4.17 3.98
CA VAL A 35 -4.14 -5.47 3.98
C VAL A 35 -4.84 -6.30 5.04
N ARG A 36 -5.29 -7.48 4.65
CA ARG A 36 -5.95 -8.41 5.56
C ARG A 36 -5.04 -9.57 5.79
N VAL A 37 -4.91 -10.01 7.01
CA VAL A 37 -4.13 -11.20 7.33
C VAL A 37 -5.04 -12.39 7.20
N MET A 38 -4.79 -13.21 6.19
CA MET A 38 -5.65 -14.33 5.83
C MET A 38 -5.25 -15.62 6.52
N ALA A 39 -3.99 -15.74 6.92
CA ALA A 39 -3.49 -16.93 7.60
C ALA A 39 -2.29 -16.53 8.46
N GLY A 40 -1.97 -17.37 9.44
CA GLY A 40 -0.86 -17.11 10.33
C GLY A 40 -1.34 -16.70 11.71
N PRO A 41 -0.41 -16.38 12.60
CA PRO A 41 -0.77 -16.05 13.99
C PRO A 41 -1.70 -14.84 14.13
N ASP A 42 -1.63 -13.92 13.16
CA ASP A 42 -2.42 -12.69 13.24
C ASP A 42 -3.65 -12.74 12.34
N LYS A 43 -4.08 -13.92 11.95
CA LYS A 43 -5.23 -14.07 11.06
C LYS A 43 -6.40 -13.23 11.58
N GLY A 44 -7.00 -12.49 10.68
CA GLY A 44 -8.15 -11.65 10.99
C GLY A 44 -7.81 -10.17 11.17
N LYS A 45 -6.54 -9.85 11.34
CA LYS A 45 -6.16 -8.45 11.48
C LYS A 45 -6.26 -7.75 10.12
N VAL A 46 -6.57 -6.47 10.17
CA VAL A 46 -6.69 -5.64 8.97
C VAL A 46 -5.93 -4.35 9.21
N PHE A 47 -5.14 -3.95 8.25
CA PHE A 47 -4.38 -2.71 8.32
C PHE A 47 -4.84 -1.78 7.21
N ASP A 48 -5.09 -0.53 7.54
CA ASP A 48 -5.59 0.46 6.60
C ASP A 48 -4.41 1.21 6.00
N LEU A 49 -4.20 1.07 4.70
CA LEU A 49 -3.13 1.72 3.98
C LEU A 49 -3.65 2.84 3.07
N SER A 50 -4.87 3.31 3.34
CA SER A 50 -5.55 4.22 2.41
C SER A 50 -4.88 5.58 2.28
N ARG A 51 -4.01 5.95 3.23
CA ARG A 51 -3.31 7.22 3.11
C ARG A 51 -2.21 7.18 2.07
N GLY A 52 -1.85 6.01 1.61
CA GLY A 52 -0.76 5.90 0.66
C GLY A 52 0.60 5.94 1.34
N GLY A 53 1.65 5.85 0.55
CA GLY A 53 3.02 5.86 1.05
C GLY A 53 3.59 4.48 1.20
N SER A 54 4.53 4.34 2.12
CA SER A 54 5.26 3.09 2.31
C SER A 54 4.97 2.50 3.68
N TYR A 55 4.78 1.19 3.73
CA TYR A 55 4.44 0.50 4.96
C TYR A 55 5.34 -0.73 5.10
N VAL A 56 6.07 -0.81 6.21
CA VAL A 56 7.00 -1.91 6.45
C VAL A 56 6.32 -3.01 7.23
N VAL A 57 6.43 -4.23 6.72
CA VAL A 57 5.95 -5.44 7.38
C VAL A 57 7.13 -6.00 8.16
N GLY A 58 6.96 -6.23 9.44
CA GLY A 58 8.03 -6.73 10.27
C GLY A 58 7.55 -7.57 11.44
N ARG A 59 8.51 -8.30 12.04
CA ARG A 59 8.17 -9.15 13.17
C ARG A 59 7.97 -8.27 14.40
N ARG A 60 6.72 -8.16 14.82
CA ARG A 60 6.31 -7.40 15.99
C ARG A 60 6.71 -5.94 15.95
N LYS A 61 6.98 -5.41 14.75
CA LYS A 61 7.37 -4.03 14.56
C LYS A 61 7.07 -3.58 13.14
N GLY A 62 7.22 -2.30 12.89
CA GLY A 62 6.91 -1.72 11.60
C GLY A 62 5.47 -1.25 11.55
N ASP A 63 5.04 -0.88 10.37
CA ASP A 63 3.67 -0.39 10.18
C ASP A 63 2.66 -1.53 10.18
N ILE A 64 3.12 -2.71 9.77
CA ILE A 64 2.30 -3.90 9.75
C ILE A 64 3.05 -4.94 10.57
N PRO A 65 2.89 -4.89 11.92
CA PRO A 65 3.62 -5.81 12.78
C PRO A 65 2.92 -7.15 12.83
N LEU A 66 3.68 -8.21 12.61
CA LEU A 66 3.15 -9.57 12.64
C LEU A 66 3.82 -10.36 13.75
N SER A 67 3.05 -11.19 14.43
CA SER A 67 3.55 -12.02 15.52
C SER A 67 4.11 -13.34 15.03
N ASP A 68 4.61 -13.37 13.84
CA ASP A 68 5.07 -14.58 13.16
C ASP A 68 6.59 -14.66 13.29
N ASP A 69 7.10 -15.69 13.93
CA ASP A 69 8.54 -15.80 14.17
C ASP A 69 9.36 -16.01 12.91
N LYS A 70 8.72 -16.40 11.82
CA LYS A 70 9.42 -16.56 10.56
C LYS A 70 9.48 -15.30 9.74
N VAL A 71 8.89 -14.23 10.24
CA VAL A 71 8.96 -12.93 9.61
C VAL A 71 10.20 -12.22 10.12
N SER A 72 10.97 -11.62 9.23
CA SER A 72 12.16 -10.86 9.61
C SER A 72 11.76 -9.55 10.26
N ASN A 73 12.67 -8.94 11.03
CA ASN A 73 12.37 -7.66 11.70
C ASN A 73 11.92 -6.60 10.70
N ARG A 74 12.56 -6.56 9.55
CA ARG A 74 12.11 -5.74 8.43
C ARG A 74 12.02 -6.70 7.27
N HIS A 75 10.83 -7.16 6.96
CA HIS A 75 10.66 -8.25 6.02
C HIS A 75 10.33 -7.77 4.61
N ALA A 76 9.37 -6.91 4.50
CA ALA A 76 8.91 -6.41 3.20
C ALA A 76 8.34 -5.02 3.35
N GLU A 77 8.22 -4.33 2.23
CA GLU A 77 7.65 -3.00 2.22
C GLU A 77 6.52 -2.97 1.19
N LEU A 78 5.37 -2.47 1.59
CA LEU A 78 4.27 -2.26 0.68
C LEU A 78 4.25 -0.80 0.31
N LYS A 79 4.31 -0.51 -0.98
CA LYS A 79 4.30 0.86 -1.48
C LYS A 79 2.99 1.12 -2.16
N ILE A 80 2.25 2.09 -1.64
CA ILE A 80 0.93 2.46 -2.15
C ILE A 80 1.11 3.83 -2.78
N LEU A 81 1.40 3.84 -4.08
CA LEU A 81 1.87 5.04 -4.75
C LEU A 81 0.86 5.65 -5.72
N GLY A 82 -0.38 5.29 -5.57
CA GLY A 82 -1.40 5.90 -6.41
C GLY A 82 -2.32 4.87 -6.95
N PRO A 83 -3.29 5.26 -7.76
CA PRO A 83 -4.24 4.29 -8.26
C PRO A 83 -3.51 3.20 -9.02
N GLU A 84 -3.71 1.97 -8.63
CA GLU A 84 -3.14 0.83 -9.34
C GLU A 84 -1.61 0.82 -9.37
N ALA A 85 -0.97 1.62 -8.54
CA ALA A 85 0.48 1.63 -8.44
C ALA A 85 0.87 1.12 -7.07
N TYR A 86 0.64 -0.16 -6.83
CA TYR A 86 0.93 -0.82 -5.58
C TYR A 86 2.07 -1.81 -5.80
N PHE A 87 3.05 -1.80 -4.91
CA PHE A 87 4.22 -2.66 -5.06
C PHE A 87 4.57 -3.32 -3.74
N VAL A 88 5.14 -4.51 -3.81
CA VAL A 88 5.72 -5.17 -2.65
C VAL A 88 7.20 -5.35 -2.93
N VAL A 89 8.03 -5.04 -1.93
CA VAL A 89 9.47 -5.11 -2.06
C VAL A 89 9.99 -5.95 -0.90
N ASP A 90 10.78 -6.98 -1.21
CA ASP A 90 11.42 -7.77 -0.17
C ASP A 90 12.60 -6.99 0.39
N LEU A 91 12.74 -6.93 1.69
CA LEU A 91 13.79 -6.16 2.34
C LEU A 91 14.91 -7.09 2.83
N ALA A 92 15.40 -7.94 1.94
CA ALA A 92 16.44 -8.90 2.25
C ALA A 92 16.01 -9.81 3.40
N SER A 93 14.79 -10.29 3.34
CA SER A 93 14.25 -11.12 4.39
C SER A 93 14.94 -12.48 4.42
N THR A 94 14.91 -13.13 5.57
CA THR A 94 15.54 -14.43 5.72
C THR A 94 14.79 -15.50 4.92
N ASN A 95 13.48 -15.48 4.97
CA ASN A 95 12.68 -16.55 4.36
C ASN A 95 12.02 -16.17 3.05
N GLY A 96 12.17 -14.94 2.61
CA GLY A 96 11.63 -14.50 1.32
C GLY A 96 10.21 -13.96 1.41
N THR A 97 9.84 -13.27 0.36
CA THR A 97 8.50 -12.72 0.18
C THR A 97 7.95 -13.35 -1.11
N PHE A 98 6.69 -13.78 -1.07
CA PHE A 98 6.09 -14.48 -2.19
C PHE A 98 4.78 -13.82 -2.60
N LEU A 99 4.59 -13.67 -3.90
CA LEU A 99 3.34 -13.13 -4.43
C LEU A 99 2.65 -14.24 -5.21
N ASN A 100 1.46 -14.62 -4.76
CA ASN A 100 0.68 -15.70 -5.35
C ASN A 100 1.53 -16.97 -5.50
N GLY A 101 2.37 -17.23 -4.48
CA GLY A 101 3.20 -18.45 -4.45
C GLY A 101 4.54 -18.33 -5.14
N ARG A 102 4.86 -17.18 -5.72
CA ARG A 102 6.09 -17.00 -6.46
C ARG A 102 7.00 -16.04 -5.71
N ARG A 103 8.24 -16.42 -5.47
CA ARG A 103 9.18 -15.57 -4.75
C ARG A 103 9.51 -14.32 -5.57
N ILE A 104 9.52 -13.16 -4.91
CA ILE A 104 9.77 -11.91 -5.60
C ILE A 104 10.79 -11.08 -4.83
N ASP A 105 11.45 -10.17 -5.53
CA ASP A 105 12.26 -9.14 -4.92
C ASP A 105 11.48 -7.82 -4.91
N ARG A 106 10.88 -7.48 -6.01
CA ARG A 106 10.03 -6.32 -6.13
C ARG A 106 9.00 -6.64 -7.19
N GLN A 107 7.74 -6.43 -6.90
CA GLN A 107 6.69 -6.80 -7.82
C GLN A 107 5.48 -5.89 -7.64
N GLN A 108 4.87 -5.52 -8.74
CA GLN A 108 3.62 -4.79 -8.70
C GLN A 108 2.51 -5.73 -8.23
N VAL A 109 1.62 -5.22 -7.41
CA VAL A 109 0.54 -5.99 -6.79
C VAL A 109 -0.78 -5.36 -7.16
N GLN A 110 -1.79 -6.19 -7.33
CA GLN A 110 -3.14 -5.71 -7.59
C GLN A 110 -4.07 -6.14 -6.47
N GLY A 111 -5.20 -5.50 -6.40
CA GLY A 111 -6.20 -5.87 -5.41
C GLY A 111 -6.59 -7.33 -5.55
N GLY A 112 -6.72 -8.02 -4.44
CA GLY A 112 -7.06 -9.43 -4.40
C GLY A 112 -5.86 -10.36 -4.37
N GLU A 113 -4.67 -9.87 -4.69
CA GLU A 113 -3.49 -10.74 -4.71
C GLU A 113 -2.97 -11.00 -3.31
N GLU A 114 -2.30 -12.12 -3.16
CA GLU A 114 -1.85 -12.58 -1.85
C GLU A 114 -0.34 -12.55 -1.74
N ILE A 115 0.12 -12.04 -0.61
CA ILE A 115 1.54 -11.89 -0.31
C ILE A 115 1.84 -12.76 0.89
N ARG A 116 2.81 -13.65 0.74
CA ARG A 116 3.21 -14.49 1.87
C ARG A 116 4.52 -14.01 2.44
N VAL A 117 4.55 -13.84 3.76
CA VAL A 117 5.74 -13.54 4.53
C VAL A 117 5.74 -14.48 5.72
N GLY A 118 6.77 -15.30 5.85
CA GLY A 118 6.79 -16.33 6.88
C GLY A 118 5.64 -17.30 6.71
N ASP A 119 4.93 -17.56 7.79
CA ASP A 119 3.72 -18.40 7.75
C ASP A 119 2.47 -17.54 7.58
N SER A 120 2.62 -16.27 7.39
CA SER A 120 1.50 -15.34 7.29
C SER A 120 1.15 -15.07 5.85
N LEU A 121 -0.14 -15.01 5.57
CA LEU A 121 -0.64 -14.71 4.24
C LEU A 121 -1.42 -13.42 4.31
N LEU A 122 -1.01 -12.44 3.53
CA LEU A 122 -1.63 -11.13 3.50
C LEU A 122 -2.34 -10.96 2.16
N GLN A 123 -3.50 -10.32 2.17
CA GLN A 123 -4.21 -10.03 0.94
C GLN A 123 -4.40 -8.54 0.82
N LEU A 124 -4.02 -7.99 -0.33
CA LEU A 124 -4.27 -6.58 -0.62
C LEU A 124 -5.71 -6.44 -1.06
N SER A 125 -6.44 -5.53 -0.45
CA SER A 125 -7.84 -5.29 -0.76
C SER A 125 -8.00 -3.84 -1.17
N VAL A 126 -8.49 -3.59 -2.37
CA VAL A 126 -8.70 -2.24 -2.88
C VAL A 126 -10.18 -2.08 -3.14
N ILE A 127 -10.80 -1.12 -2.48
CA ILE A 127 -12.23 -0.91 -2.58
C ILE A 127 -12.47 0.51 -3.07
N GLU A 128 -13.11 0.64 -4.22
CA GLU A 128 -13.52 1.93 -4.73
C GLU A 128 -14.94 2.17 -4.32
N GLN A 129 -15.14 3.26 -3.58
CA GLN A 129 -16.43 3.53 -3.13
C GLN A 129 -17.12 4.25 -4.13
N SER A 130 -17.61 3.97 -4.90
CA SER A 130 -18.25 4.54 -5.75
C SER A 130 -18.80 5.37 -6.15
N ARG A 131 -18.91 5.62 -6.98
CA ARG A 131 -19.41 6.34 -7.63
C ARG A 131 -20.64 6.03 -7.98
N PRO A 132 -21.40 6.45 -7.49
CA PRO A 132 -22.68 6.14 -7.66
C PRO A 132 -23.15 6.42 -8.97
N VAL A 133 -22.82 6.61 -9.48
CA VAL A 133 -23.23 6.85 -10.55
C VAL A 133 -23.63 6.20 -11.32
N SER A 134 -23.42 5.73 -11.29
CA SER A 134 -23.70 5.08 -11.90
C SER A 134 -24.79 4.95 -12.19
N LYS A 135 -25.14 5.11 -12.11
CA LYS A 135 -25.98 5.02 -12.27
C LYS A 135 -26.59 5.47 -12.83
N ALA A 136 -26.54 5.58 -13.12
CA ALA A 136 -27.00 6.02 -13.52
C ALA A 136 -27.40 6.05 -14.04
#